data_fa3095a8d041b92e5c97a696358c4e29
#
_entry.id   fa3095a8d041b92e5c97a696358c4e29
#
_cell.length_a   1.000
_cell.length_b   1.000
_cell.length_c   1.000
_cell.angle_alpha   90.00
_cell.angle_beta   90.00
_cell.angle_gamma   90.00
#
_symmetry.space_group_name_H-M   'P 1'
#
loop_
_entity.id
_entity.type
_entity.pdbx_description
1 polymer ?
#
loop_
_entity_poly.entity_id
_entity_poly.type
_entity_poly.pdbx_seq_one_letter_code
_entity_poly.pdbx_strand_id
1 'polypeptide(L)'
;MGNRSIVGSLFILIFSFFTVGCSNQNSELSSKDISLSTSTTSNEIKSGGSKKDYKDLYKSVFDDYQKIFSTSNDLTAISNLYQSLKATERPINSWSIENAINRSDDMRYSFVDLNDDGIVELLVADLNLSGKYFLTGVYSLQEGKPVLLAEGFAAGHGGARNAAIIYQGGEILELSWSSGTGKGYGALYKLNENQKGTSKLHEKEFQIESNYIGSNFGKTESDQIDLRGFDWQKFESSTSTTISGEKQKAPWNASKSAKLESFIKGWGERLGQPNYKKGISGGDVGADNLYTFGDGPSEKMNAEYTDTGLGNAKYRIVERYSNWDKYPDVHSYFFAITDTGEAIVFHSPTTNGGVMYLKPTENTEIQAEFKRLVEEE
;
A
#
# COMPACT_ATOMS: atom_id res chain seq x y z
N MET A 1 26.39 30.62 -31.95
CA MET A 1 26.55 31.08 -30.57
C MET A 1 25.17 31.54 -30.09
N GLY A 2 24.52 30.80 -29.23
CA GLY A 2 23.21 31.11 -28.73
C GLY A 2 22.86 30.11 -27.62
N ASN A 3 23.17 30.46 -26.36
CA ASN A 3 22.80 29.76 -25.18
C ASN A 3 21.27 29.75 -25.04
N ARG A 4 20.67 28.58 -24.97
CA ARG A 4 19.31 28.39 -24.47
C ARG A 4 19.36 27.71 -23.08
N SER A 5 19.13 28.55 -22.08
CA SER A 5 18.84 28.08 -20.68
C SER A 5 17.52 27.34 -20.67
N ILE A 6 17.53 26.08 -20.22
CA ILE A 6 16.33 25.32 -19.91
C ILE A 6 16.03 25.59 -18.43
N VAL A 7 14.98 26.38 -18.18
CA VAL A 7 14.42 26.57 -16.84
C VAL A 7 13.47 25.41 -16.58
N GLY A 8 13.89 24.48 -15.72
CA GLY A 8 13.03 23.42 -15.22
C GLY A 8 12.08 23.98 -14.15
N SER A 9 10.79 24.03 -14.46
CA SER A 9 9.75 24.37 -13.49
C SER A 9 9.43 23.16 -12.60
N LEU A 10 9.87 23.24 -11.37
CA LEU A 10 9.51 22.34 -10.29
C LEU A 10 8.08 22.69 -9.79
N PHE A 11 7.09 21.91 -10.14
CA PHE A 11 5.75 22.04 -9.56
C PHE A 11 5.68 21.29 -8.22
N ILE A 12 5.71 22.06 -7.14
CA ILE A 12 5.44 21.60 -5.77
C ILE A 12 3.92 21.62 -5.60
N LEU A 13 3.31 20.44 -5.44
CA LEU A 13 1.91 20.31 -5.03
C LEU A 13 1.82 20.58 -3.53
N ILE A 14 1.39 21.80 -3.18
CA ILE A 14 1.10 22.19 -1.80
C ILE A 14 -0.33 21.73 -1.49
N PHE A 15 -0.46 20.73 -0.61
CA PHE A 15 -1.74 20.41 0.03
C PHE A 15 -2.01 21.45 1.12
N SER A 16 -2.94 22.35 0.86
CA SER A 16 -3.41 23.31 1.85
C SER A 16 -4.37 22.64 2.83
N PHE A 17 -3.96 22.53 4.08
CA PHE A 17 -4.87 22.21 5.20
C PHE A 17 -5.68 23.48 5.53
N PHE A 18 -6.97 23.43 5.35
CA PHE A 18 -7.88 24.41 5.94
C PHE A 18 -8.15 24.06 7.39
N THR A 19 -7.64 24.87 8.31
CA THR A 19 -8.06 24.89 9.70
C THR A 19 -9.27 25.80 9.80
N VAL A 20 -10.43 25.23 10.11
CA VAL A 20 -11.63 25.99 10.47
C VAL A 20 -11.49 26.42 11.93
N GLY A 21 -11.32 27.72 12.15
CA GLY A 21 -11.35 28.33 13.47
C GLY A 21 -12.79 28.46 13.98
N CYS A 22 -13.09 27.86 15.13
CA CYS A 22 -14.32 28.12 15.87
C CYS A 22 -14.26 29.48 16.54
N SER A 23 -15.15 30.40 16.21
CA SER A 23 -15.47 31.57 17.03
C SER A 23 -16.69 31.27 17.91
N ASN A 24 -16.48 31.35 19.22
CA ASN A 24 -17.56 31.33 20.21
C ASN A 24 -18.45 32.57 20.10
N GLN A 25 -19.74 32.36 19.96
CA GLN A 25 -20.75 33.32 20.46
C GLN A 25 -21.76 32.58 21.32
N ASN A 26 -21.76 32.95 22.60
CA ASN A 26 -22.82 32.60 23.56
C ASN A 26 -24.12 33.28 23.20
N SER A 27 -25.21 32.52 23.16
CA SER A 27 -26.54 33.01 23.46
C SER A 27 -27.35 31.92 24.16
N GLU A 28 -27.66 32.16 25.43
CA GLU A 28 -28.60 31.37 26.23
C GLU A 28 -29.99 31.43 25.61
N LEU A 29 -30.68 30.30 25.53
CA LEU A 29 -32.14 30.23 25.69
C LEU A 29 -32.63 28.78 25.90
N SER A 30 -33.08 28.58 27.13
CA SER A 30 -34.26 27.78 27.55
C SER A 30 -34.47 26.34 27.08
N SER A 31 -34.44 25.50 28.09
CA SER A 31 -34.86 24.09 28.16
C SER A 31 -36.25 23.82 27.57
N LYS A 32 -36.33 22.83 26.69
CA LYS A 32 -37.45 21.90 26.58
C LYS A 32 -36.94 20.51 26.28
N ASP A 33 -37.26 19.58 27.17
CA ASP A 33 -37.04 18.16 27.07
C ASP A 33 -37.68 17.59 25.80
N ILE A 34 -36.81 17.06 24.90
CA ILE A 34 -37.25 16.08 23.90
C ILE A 34 -36.25 14.94 24.01
N SER A 35 -36.69 13.83 24.58
CA SER A 35 -35.99 12.56 24.57
C SER A 35 -35.87 12.06 23.14
N LEU A 36 -34.70 12.26 22.53
CA LEU A 36 -34.35 11.69 21.24
C LEU A 36 -33.63 10.34 21.50
N SER A 37 -34.34 9.25 21.26
CA SER A 37 -33.77 7.93 21.22
C SER A 37 -32.73 7.85 20.09
N THR A 38 -31.47 7.89 20.46
CA THR A 38 -30.35 7.63 19.54
C THR A 38 -30.38 6.14 19.19
N SER A 39 -31.03 5.78 18.10
CA SER A 39 -30.83 4.49 17.46
C SER A 39 -29.47 4.54 16.73
N THR A 40 -28.43 4.11 17.41
CA THR A 40 -27.15 3.75 16.76
C THR A 40 -27.45 2.51 15.94
N THR A 41 -27.75 2.68 14.66
CA THR A 41 -27.83 1.57 13.72
C THR A 41 -26.38 1.18 13.39
N SER A 42 -25.82 0.29 14.18
CA SER A 42 -24.69 -0.51 13.76
C SER A 42 -25.22 -1.42 12.65
N ASN A 43 -24.88 -1.12 11.41
CA ASN A 43 -25.12 -2.06 10.32
C ASN A 43 -24.22 -3.29 10.55
N GLU A 44 -24.76 -4.27 11.26
CA GLU A 44 -24.24 -5.62 11.22
C GLU A 44 -24.46 -6.16 9.80
N ILE A 45 -23.39 -6.22 9.05
CA ILE A 45 -23.36 -6.89 7.74
C ILE A 45 -23.67 -8.36 7.98
N LYS A 46 -24.87 -8.80 7.59
CA LYS A 46 -25.26 -10.21 7.63
C LYS A 46 -24.49 -10.98 6.54
N SER A 47 -23.23 -11.30 6.79
CA SER A 47 -22.50 -12.26 5.96
C SER A 47 -22.84 -13.69 6.42
N GLY A 48 -23.76 -14.35 5.70
CA GLY A 48 -24.18 -15.73 5.99
C GLY A 48 -23.22 -16.83 5.53
N GLY A 49 -22.14 -16.50 4.82
CA GLY A 49 -21.13 -17.44 4.34
C GLY A 49 -19.85 -17.43 5.18
N SER A 50 -19.12 -18.54 5.24
CA SER A 50 -17.82 -18.54 5.91
C SER A 50 -16.79 -17.83 5.00
N LYS A 51 -15.83 -17.09 5.59
CA LYS A 51 -14.74 -16.42 4.82
C LYS A 51 -13.94 -17.38 3.92
N LYS A 52 -13.95 -18.67 4.25
CA LYS A 52 -13.30 -19.72 3.46
C LYS A 52 -14.04 -19.96 2.13
N ASP A 53 -15.37 -19.92 2.15
CA ASP A 53 -16.18 -20.18 0.96
C ASP A 53 -16.02 -19.07 -0.08
N TYR A 54 -15.86 -17.79 0.36
CA TYR A 54 -15.61 -16.68 -0.55
C TYR A 54 -14.22 -16.75 -1.24
N LYS A 55 -13.18 -17.17 -0.52
CA LYS A 55 -11.85 -17.39 -1.14
C LYS A 55 -11.92 -18.44 -2.25
N ASP A 56 -12.70 -19.50 -2.06
CA ASP A 56 -12.84 -20.54 -3.06
C ASP A 56 -13.54 -20.02 -4.34
N LEU A 57 -14.53 -19.14 -4.20
CA LEU A 57 -15.21 -18.50 -5.33
C LEU A 57 -14.28 -17.60 -6.17
N TYR A 58 -13.33 -16.92 -5.52
CA TYR A 58 -12.36 -16.05 -6.15
C TYR A 58 -10.97 -16.68 -6.31
N LYS A 59 -10.87 -18.02 -6.18
CA LYS A 59 -9.58 -18.73 -6.17
C LYS A 59 -8.69 -18.38 -7.37
N SER A 60 -9.23 -18.26 -8.57
CA SER A 60 -8.46 -17.93 -9.76
C SER A 60 -7.82 -16.54 -9.69
N VAL A 61 -8.48 -15.56 -9.04
CA VAL A 61 -7.92 -14.22 -8.80
C VAL A 61 -6.77 -14.32 -7.79
N PHE A 62 -6.96 -15.06 -6.69
CA PHE A 62 -5.89 -15.30 -5.72
C PHE A 62 -4.69 -16.00 -6.35
N ASP A 63 -4.91 -17.00 -7.19
CA ASP A 63 -3.85 -17.70 -7.92
C ASP A 63 -3.08 -16.74 -8.85
N ASP A 64 -3.75 -15.80 -9.49
CA ASP A 64 -3.10 -14.78 -10.34
C ASP A 64 -2.29 -13.78 -9.50
N TYR A 65 -2.80 -13.31 -8.37
CA TYR A 65 -2.00 -12.46 -7.46
C TYR A 65 -0.79 -13.19 -6.89
N GLN A 66 -0.88 -14.49 -6.62
CA GLN A 66 0.27 -15.30 -6.21
C GLN A 66 1.36 -15.33 -7.30
N LYS A 67 0.99 -15.47 -8.57
CA LYS A 67 1.94 -15.38 -9.68
C LYS A 67 2.57 -13.99 -9.77
N ILE A 68 1.73 -12.93 -9.62
CA ILE A 68 2.19 -11.54 -9.62
C ILE A 68 3.26 -11.35 -8.55
N PHE A 69 3.01 -11.74 -7.30
CA PHE A 69 3.94 -11.55 -6.19
C PHE A 69 5.22 -12.37 -6.29
N SER A 70 5.20 -13.47 -7.05
CA SER A 70 6.37 -14.33 -7.29
C SER A 70 7.17 -13.95 -8.54
N THR A 71 6.72 -12.93 -9.30
CA THR A 71 7.36 -12.53 -10.55
C THR A 71 8.41 -11.45 -10.31
N SER A 72 9.54 -11.54 -10.99
CA SER A 72 10.57 -10.50 -10.94
C SER A 72 10.08 -9.20 -11.57
N ASN A 73 10.53 -8.06 -11.02
CA ASN A 73 10.18 -6.74 -11.52
C ASN A 73 11.04 -6.36 -12.74
N ASP A 74 10.94 -7.11 -13.83
CA ASP A 74 11.51 -6.76 -15.11
C ASP A 74 10.47 -6.77 -16.22
N LEU A 75 10.63 -5.92 -17.22
CA LEU A 75 9.64 -5.72 -18.29
C LEU A 75 9.30 -7.00 -19.05
N THR A 76 10.24 -7.91 -19.22
CA THR A 76 10.03 -9.16 -19.93
C THR A 76 9.20 -10.12 -19.09
N ALA A 77 9.53 -10.25 -17.80
CA ALA A 77 8.77 -11.08 -16.87
C ALA A 77 7.33 -10.56 -16.70
N ILE A 78 7.15 -9.25 -16.54
CA ILE A 78 5.82 -8.61 -16.46
C ILE A 78 5.02 -8.84 -17.73
N SER A 79 5.64 -8.68 -18.91
CA SER A 79 4.96 -8.92 -20.19
C SER A 79 4.52 -10.37 -20.38
N ASN A 80 5.39 -11.31 -20.02
CA ASN A 80 5.07 -12.75 -20.07
C ASN A 80 3.96 -13.10 -19.07
N LEU A 81 4.03 -12.56 -17.85
CA LEU A 81 3.01 -12.76 -16.84
C LEU A 81 1.65 -12.23 -17.31
N TYR A 82 1.61 -11.00 -17.83
CA TYR A 82 0.38 -10.39 -18.37
C TYR A 82 -0.34 -11.30 -19.35
N GLN A 83 0.40 -11.97 -20.26
CA GLN A 83 -0.18 -12.91 -21.22
C GLN A 83 -0.68 -14.22 -20.56
N SER A 84 -0.22 -14.53 -19.36
CA SER A 84 -0.55 -15.77 -18.64
C SER A 84 -1.71 -15.65 -17.65
N LEU A 85 -2.06 -14.42 -17.25
CA LEU A 85 -3.16 -14.16 -16.31
C LEU A 85 -4.50 -14.40 -16.98
N LYS A 86 -5.31 -15.26 -16.39
CA LYS A 86 -6.59 -15.73 -16.98
C LYS A 86 -7.73 -15.80 -15.97
N ALA A 87 -7.56 -15.18 -14.81
CA ALA A 87 -8.61 -15.21 -13.78
C ALA A 87 -9.90 -14.55 -14.25
N THR A 88 -9.79 -13.57 -15.14
CA THR A 88 -10.92 -12.83 -15.70
C THR A 88 -10.74 -12.63 -17.21
N GLU A 89 -11.84 -12.36 -17.92
CA GLU A 89 -11.80 -12.03 -19.35
C GLU A 89 -11.12 -10.68 -19.64
N ARG A 90 -11.22 -9.74 -18.69
CA ARG A 90 -10.49 -8.46 -18.70
C ARG A 90 -9.17 -8.66 -17.96
N PRO A 91 -8.01 -8.58 -18.64
CA PRO A 91 -6.72 -8.74 -17.97
C PRO A 91 -6.42 -7.54 -17.07
N ILE A 92 -5.68 -7.79 -15.99
CA ILE A 92 -5.13 -6.73 -15.14
C ILE A 92 -4.13 -5.92 -15.98
N ASN A 93 -4.18 -4.60 -15.87
CA ASN A 93 -3.25 -3.69 -16.53
C ASN A 93 -1.79 -3.96 -16.11
N SER A 94 -0.85 -3.86 -17.04
CA SER A 94 0.58 -4.09 -16.75
C SER A 94 1.13 -3.18 -15.66
N TRP A 95 0.64 -1.94 -15.52
CA TRP A 95 1.04 -1.02 -14.46
C TRP A 95 0.51 -1.45 -13.09
N SER A 96 -0.69 -2.02 -13.04
CA SER A 96 -1.25 -2.61 -11.82
C SER A 96 -0.44 -3.83 -11.39
N ILE A 97 0.01 -4.64 -12.35
CA ILE A 97 0.91 -5.77 -12.10
C ILE A 97 2.25 -5.27 -11.53
N GLU A 98 2.88 -4.29 -12.18
CA GLU A 98 4.15 -3.70 -11.73
C GLU A 98 4.02 -3.12 -10.32
N ASN A 99 2.94 -2.37 -10.04
CA ASN A 99 2.67 -1.84 -8.72
C ASN A 99 2.49 -2.96 -7.69
N ALA A 100 1.75 -4.02 -8.01
CA ALA A 100 1.51 -5.14 -7.10
C ALA A 100 2.79 -5.94 -6.82
N ILE A 101 3.69 -6.11 -7.79
CA ILE A 101 5.02 -6.71 -7.58
C ILE A 101 5.84 -5.87 -6.60
N ASN A 102 5.90 -4.55 -6.83
CA ASN A 102 6.71 -3.63 -6.02
C ASN A 102 6.17 -3.44 -4.59
N ARG A 103 4.88 -3.70 -4.37
CA ARG A 103 4.17 -3.45 -3.12
C ARG A 103 3.43 -4.67 -2.59
N SER A 104 3.93 -5.87 -2.88
CA SER A 104 3.28 -7.13 -2.52
C SER A 104 2.94 -7.23 -1.02
N ASP A 105 3.82 -6.71 -0.15
CA ASP A 105 3.61 -6.69 1.31
C ASP A 105 2.52 -5.71 1.77
N ASP A 106 2.23 -4.69 0.97
CA ASP A 106 1.23 -3.67 1.24
C ASP A 106 -0.12 -3.98 0.57
N MET A 107 -0.16 -4.97 -0.32
CA MET A 107 -1.40 -5.41 -0.95
C MET A 107 -2.33 -6.07 0.06
N ARG A 108 -3.59 -5.69 0.01
CA ARG A 108 -4.66 -6.18 0.89
C ARG A 108 -5.87 -6.59 0.06
N TYR A 109 -6.68 -7.47 0.62
CA TYR A 109 -7.99 -7.81 0.05
C TYR A 109 -9.08 -7.75 1.12
N SER A 110 -10.32 -7.53 0.68
CA SER A 110 -11.51 -7.61 1.52
C SER A 110 -12.68 -8.15 0.72
N PHE A 111 -13.60 -8.85 1.39
CA PHE A 111 -14.86 -9.29 0.83
C PHE A 111 -15.98 -8.40 1.33
N VAL A 112 -16.71 -7.77 0.43
CA VAL A 112 -17.76 -6.80 0.75
C VAL A 112 -18.94 -6.97 -0.21
N ASP A 113 -20.15 -7.03 0.31
CA ASP A 113 -21.38 -6.95 -0.48
C ASP A 113 -21.66 -5.46 -0.75
N LEU A 114 -21.34 -4.99 -1.96
CA LEU A 114 -21.40 -3.57 -2.32
C LEU A 114 -22.80 -3.07 -2.66
N ASN A 115 -23.73 -3.97 -3.01
CA ASN A 115 -25.08 -3.63 -3.48
C ASN A 115 -26.19 -4.29 -2.66
N ASP A 116 -25.84 -4.95 -1.54
CA ASP A 116 -26.74 -5.64 -0.61
C ASP A 116 -27.57 -6.76 -1.28
N ASP A 117 -27.01 -7.44 -2.30
CA ASP A 117 -27.68 -8.54 -3.02
C ASP A 117 -27.34 -9.93 -2.43
N GLY A 118 -26.49 -9.98 -1.41
CA GLY A 118 -26.04 -11.21 -0.75
C GLY A 118 -24.83 -11.88 -1.43
N ILE A 119 -24.31 -11.29 -2.50
CA ILE A 119 -23.11 -11.73 -3.19
C ILE A 119 -21.98 -10.77 -2.86
N VAL A 120 -20.87 -11.32 -2.39
CA VAL A 120 -19.75 -10.46 -1.97
C VAL A 120 -18.81 -10.21 -3.13
N GLU A 121 -18.41 -8.97 -3.29
CA GLU A 121 -17.31 -8.56 -4.15
C GLU A 121 -15.97 -8.77 -3.45
N LEU A 122 -14.94 -9.06 -4.26
CA LEU A 122 -13.55 -9.05 -3.82
C LEU A 122 -12.92 -7.70 -4.17
N LEU A 123 -12.53 -6.97 -3.15
CA LEU A 123 -11.76 -5.74 -3.27
C LEU A 123 -10.28 -6.03 -3.06
N VAL A 124 -9.44 -5.47 -3.90
CA VAL A 124 -7.99 -5.47 -3.73
C VAL A 124 -7.52 -4.03 -3.61
N ALA A 125 -6.65 -3.75 -2.64
CA ALA A 125 -6.15 -2.42 -2.37
C ALA A 125 -4.66 -2.44 -2.00
N ASP A 126 -4.00 -1.32 -2.27
CA ASP A 126 -2.68 -0.97 -1.78
C ASP A 126 -2.83 -0.14 -0.49
N LEU A 127 -2.17 -0.56 0.57
CA LEU A 127 -2.09 0.18 1.83
C LEU A 127 -0.83 1.06 1.81
N ASN A 128 -1.02 2.36 1.67
CA ASN A 128 0.12 3.28 1.66
C ASN A 128 0.71 3.49 3.08
N LEU A 129 1.88 4.10 3.13
CA LEU A 129 2.61 4.38 4.38
C LEU A 129 1.87 5.28 5.37
N SER A 130 0.91 6.08 4.90
CA SER A 130 0.06 6.89 5.77
C SER A 130 -1.17 6.13 6.29
N GLY A 131 -1.26 4.83 6.05
CA GLY A 131 -2.37 3.99 6.49
C GLY A 131 -3.66 4.17 5.67
N LYS A 132 -3.56 4.71 4.44
CA LYS A 132 -4.71 4.86 3.54
C LYS A 132 -4.74 3.72 2.53
N TYR A 133 -5.93 3.22 2.28
CA TYR A 133 -6.19 2.21 1.25
C TYR A 133 -6.50 2.88 -0.08
N PHE A 134 -5.89 2.37 -1.15
CA PHE A 134 -6.20 2.74 -2.53
C PHE A 134 -6.63 1.49 -3.28
N LEU A 135 -7.86 1.49 -3.79
CA LEU A 135 -8.35 0.36 -4.58
C LEU A 135 -7.50 0.17 -5.83
N THR A 136 -7.01 -1.05 -6.02
CA THR A 136 -6.27 -1.47 -7.21
C THR A 136 -7.09 -2.40 -8.09
N GLY A 137 -8.07 -3.11 -7.53
CA GLY A 137 -8.99 -3.96 -8.27
C GLY A 137 -10.31 -4.16 -7.54
N VAL A 138 -11.40 -4.17 -8.30
CA VAL A 138 -12.75 -4.51 -7.86
C VAL A 138 -13.24 -5.68 -8.71
N TYR A 139 -13.51 -6.82 -8.06
CA TYR A 139 -13.95 -8.03 -8.71
C TYR A 139 -15.34 -8.44 -8.22
N SER A 140 -16.20 -8.88 -9.09
CA SER A 140 -17.48 -9.51 -8.76
C SER A 140 -17.60 -10.87 -9.43
N LEU A 141 -18.61 -11.64 -9.05
CA LEU A 141 -18.94 -12.89 -9.72
C LEU A 141 -19.96 -12.62 -10.83
N GLN A 142 -19.69 -13.15 -12.01
CA GLN A 142 -20.64 -13.19 -13.10
C GLN A 142 -20.81 -14.65 -13.54
N GLU A 143 -22.02 -15.16 -13.41
CA GLU A 143 -22.32 -16.59 -13.68
C GLU A 143 -21.37 -17.54 -12.92
N GLY A 144 -21.03 -17.19 -11.67
CA GLY A 144 -20.12 -17.95 -10.82
C GLY A 144 -18.63 -17.81 -11.14
N LYS A 145 -18.25 -16.92 -12.07
CA LYS A 145 -16.86 -16.67 -12.44
C LYS A 145 -16.42 -15.25 -11.99
N PRO A 146 -15.21 -15.09 -11.47
CA PRO A 146 -14.67 -13.77 -11.18
C PRO A 146 -14.55 -12.90 -12.43
N VAL A 147 -14.97 -11.65 -12.34
CA VAL A 147 -14.83 -10.63 -13.38
C VAL A 147 -14.20 -9.40 -12.76
N LEU A 148 -13.17 -8.84 -13.41
CA LEU A 148 -12.57 -7.55 -13.02
C LEU A 148 -13.48 -6.42 -13.52
N LEU A 149 -14.14 -5.72 -12.60
CA LEU A 149 -15.07 -4.64 -12.90
C LEU A 149 -14.36 -3.30 -13.11
N ALA A 150 -13.40 -2.99 -12.25
CA ALA A 150 -12.63 -1.77 -12.31
C ALA A 150 -11.22 -1.97 -11.77
N GLU A 151 -10.27 -1.26 -12.36
CA GLU A 151 -8.91 -1.14 -11.90
C GLU A 151 -8.64 0.26 -11.38
N GLY A 152 -7.89 0.31 -10.29
CA GLY A 152 -7.55 1.60 -9.73
C GLY A 152 -6.17 1.64 -9.15
N PHE A 153 -5.77 2.84 -8.88
CA PHE A 153 -4.54 3.32 -8.35
C PHE A 153 -3.29 2.64 -8.93
N ALA A 154 -3.05 2.89 -10.19
CA ALA A 154 -1.77 2.61 -10.83
C ALA A 154 -1.19 3.91 -11.38
N ALA A 155 0.13 4.05 -11.28
CA ALA A 155 0.89 5.15 -11.82
C ALA A 155 1.88 4.60 -12.86
N GLY A 156 1.50 4.69 -14.14
CA GLY A 156 2.31 4.20 -15.24
C GLY A 156 3.38 5.21 -15.70
N HIS A 157 4.29 4.69 -16.51
CA HIS A 157 5.28 5.52 -17.20
C HIS A 157 4.62 6.58 -18.09
N GLY A 158 5.30 7.70 -18.30
CA GLY A 158 4.76 8.80 -19.13
C GLY A 158 3.60 9.58 -18.49
N GLY A 159 3.36 9.39 -17.20
CA GLY A 159 2.35 10.15 -16.46
C GLY A 159 0.93 9.57 -16.52
N ALA A 160 0.75 8.36 -17.00
CA ALA A 160 -0.54 7.67 -16.95
C ALA A 160 -0.96 7.39 -15.50
N ARG A 161 -2.23 7.53 -15.21
CA ARG A 161 -2.84 7.33 -13.89
C ARG A 161 -4.20 6.65 -14.02
N ASN A 162 -4.49 5.75 -13.07
CA ASN A 162 -5.78 5.11 -12.92
C ASN A 162 -6.30 5.26 -11.49
N ALA A 163 -7.61 5.24 -11.32
CA ALA A 163 -8.26 5.13 -10.02
C ALA A 163 -9.60 4.41 -10.12
N ALA A 164 -9.97 3.70 -9.06
CA ALA A 164 -11.30 3.16 -8.86
C ALA A 164 -11.89 3.75 -7.56
N ILE A 165 -13.13 4.20 -7.61
CA ILE A 165 -13.86 4.74 -6.47
C ILE A 165 -15.17 3.98 -6.36
N ILE A 166 -15.50 3.50 -5.16
CA ILE A 166 -16.75 2.82 -4.88
C ILE A 166 -17.71 3.72 -4.10
N TYR A 167 -18.98 3.65 -4.45
CA TYR A 167 -20.05 4.42 -3.86
C TYR A 167 -21.12 3.50 -3.29
N GLN A 168 -21.93 4.03 -2.40
CA GLN A 168 -23.06 3.31 -1.83
C GLN A 168 -24.01 2.79 -2.91
N GLY A 169 -24.60 1.61 -2.66
CA GLY A 169 -25.52 0.95 -3.58
C GLY A 169 -24.85 0.29 -4.80
N GLY A 170 -23.58 -0.06 -4.68
CA GLY A 170 -22.87 -0.84 -5.71
C GLY A 170 -22.48 -0.05 -6.96
N GLU A 171 -22.27 1.25 -6.83
CA GLU A 171 -21.76 2.06 -7.94
C GLU A 171 -20.24 2.14 -7.91
N ILE A 172 -19.61 2.04 -9.08
CA ILE A 172 -18.15 1.97 -9.23
C ILE A 172 -17.74 2.95 -10.33
N LEU A 173 -16.89 3.90 -10.00
CA LEU A 173 -16.29 4.85 -10.93
C LEU A 173 -14.87 4.42 -11.26
N GLU A 174 -14.61 4.09 -12.51
CA GLU A 174 -13.29 3.83 -13.04
C GLU A 174 -12.77 5.06 -13.78
N LEU A 175 -11.52 5.44 -13.50
CA LEU A 175 -10.90 6.67 -14.02
C LEU A 175 -9.53 6.35 -14.61
N SER A 176 -9.21 7.01 -15.71
CA SER A 176 -7.87 7.05 -16.28
C SER A 176 -7.54 8.46 -16.74
N TRP A 177 -6.30 8.93 -16.49
CA TRP A 177 -5.88 10.28 -16.91
C TRP A 177 -4.37 10.38 -17.09
N SER A 178 -3.94 11.48 -17.71
CA SER A 178 -2.54 11.86 -17.79
C SER A 178 -2.23 12.92 -16.71
N SER A 179 -1.24 12.65 -15.85
CA SER A 179 -0.80 13.64 -14.85
C SER A 179 -0.16 14.88 -15.45
N GLY A 180 0.38 14.80 -16.67
CA GLY A 180 1.00 15.94 -17.35
C GLY A 180 0.00 16.92 -17.93
N THR A 181 -1.18 16.45 -18.37
CA THR A 181 -2.21 17.31 -18.98
C THR A 181 -3.45 17.45 -18.11
N GLY A 182 -3.64 16.56 -17.15
CA GLY A 182 -4.87 16.45 -16.36
C GLY A 182 -6.08 15.97 -17.16
N LYS A 183 -5.95 15.69 -18.45
CA LYS A 183 -7.04 15.14 -19.26
C LYS A 183 -7.22 13.67 -18.99
N GLY A 184 -8.46 13.25 -18.85
CA GLY A 184 -8.80 11.88 -18.55
C GLY A 184 -10.16 11.46 -19.08
N TYR A 185 -10.45 10.17 -18.89
CA TYR A 185 -11.71 9.55 -19.19
C TYR A 185 -12.16 8.74 -17.98
N GLY A 186 -13.47 8.74 -17.72
CA GLY A 186 -14.05 7.96 -16.65
C GLY A 186 -15.38 7.35 -17.07
N ALA A 187 -15.70 6.22 -16.43
CA ALA A 187 -16.97 5.54 -16.58
C ALA A 187 -17.50 5.13 -15.20
N LEU A 188 -18.77 5.51 -14.95
CA LEU A 188 -19.52 5.13 -13.75
C LEU A 188 -20.38 3.92 -14.12
N TYR A 189 -20.22 2.85 -13.37
CA TYR A 189 -20.98 1.61 -13.50
C TYR A 189 -21.82 1.39 -12.24
N LYS A 190 -22.86 0.57 -12.38
CA LYS A 190 -23.64 0.02 -11.27
C LYS A 190 -23.62 -1.48 -11.33
N LEU A 191 -23.38 -2.14 -10.20
CA LEU A 191 -23.56 -3.59 -10.05
C LEU A 191 -25.03 -3.94 -10.26
N ASN A 192 -25.26 -4.96 -11.09
CA ASN A 192 -26.58 -5.54 -11.25
C ASN A 192 -26.75 -6.67 -10.25
N GLU A 193 -27.97 -6.83 -9.74
CA GLU A 193 -28.31 -7.92 -8.83
C GLU A 193 -28.12 -9.31 -9.49
N ASN A 194 -27.90 -10.33 -8.66
CA ASN A 194 -27.87 -11.72 -9.06
C ASN A 194 -26.77 -12.07 -10.10
N GLN A 195 -25.57 -11.56 -9.92
CA GLN A 195 -24.39 -11.85 -10.75
C GLN A 195 -24.59 -11.52 -12.25
N LYS A 196 -25.39 -10.52 -12.56
CA LYS A 196 -25.65 -10.10 -13.95
C LYS A 196 -24.66 -9.05 -14.48
N GLY A 197 -23.49 -8.93 -13.84
CA GLY A 197 -22.46 -7.98 -14.26
C GLY A 197 -22.78 -6.55 -13.88
N THR A 198 -22.39 -5.58 -14.71
CA THR A 198 -22.57 -4.16 -14.48
C THR A 198 -23.36 -3.48 -15.59
N SER A 199 -24.07 -2.41 -15.22
CA SER A 199 -24.67 -1.47 -16.17
C SER A 199 -23.89 -0.17 -16.17
N LYS A 200 -23.48 0.31 -17.35
CA LYS A 200 -22.83 1.60 -17.48
C LYS A 200 -23.87 2.71 -17.32
N LEU A 201 -23.70 3.58 -16.31
CA LEU A 201 -24.59 4.71 -16.05
C LEU A 201 -24.13 5.96 -16.81
N HIS A 202 -22.83 6.26 -16.74
CA HIS A 202 -22.22 7.44 -17.31
C HIS A 202 -20.83 7.14 -17.82
N GLU A 203 -20.45 7.80 -18.92
CA GLU A 203 -19.05 7.87 -19.35
C GLU A 203 -18.76 9.23 -19.95
N LYS A 204 -17.58 9.78 -19.69
CA LYS A 204 -17.16 11.05 -20.30
C LYS A 204 -15.67 11.32 -20.14
N GLU A 205 -15.19 12.21 -20.99
CA GLU A 205 -13.90 12.87 -20.78
C GLU A 205 -14.04 13.91 -19.66
N PHE A 206 -12.96 14.13 -18.92
CA PHE A 206 -12.86 15.15 -17.89
C PHE A 206 -11.47 15.81 -17.89
N GLN A 207 -11.41 16.91 -17.19
CA GLN A 207 -10.17 17.61 -16.84
C GLN A 207 -10.04 17.53 -15.31
N ILE A 208 -8.86 17.13 -14.81
CA ILE A 208 -8.59 17.24 -13.38
C ILE A 208 -8.55 18.70 -12.98
N GLU A 209 -9.41 19.07 -12.07
CA GLU A 209 -9.52 20.37 -11.44
C GLU A 209 -9.33 20.22 -9.92
N SER A 210 -9.36 21.33 -9.19
CA SER A 210 -9.25 21.31 -7.72
C SER A 210 -10.45 20.70 -7.00
N ASN A 211 -11.52 20.40 -7.70
CA ASN A 211 -12.73 19.82 -7.17
C ASN A 211 -12.67 18.30 -7.06
N TYR A 212 -13.54 17.73 -6.22
CA TYR A 212 -13.67 16.28 -6.12
C TYR A 212 -14.01 15.67 -7.51
N ILE A 213 -13.21 14.72 -7.95
CA ILE A 213 -13.29 14.16 -9.31
C ILE A 213 -14.63 13.48 -9.60
N GLY A 214 -15.26 12.86 -8.58
CA GLY A 214 -16.58 12.25 -8.69
C GLY A 214 -17.69 13.22 -9.09
N SER A 215 -17.52 14.52 -8.83
CA SER A 215 -18.51 15.56 -9.20
C SER A 215 -18.76 15.60 -10.72
N ASN A 216 -17.76 15.24 -11.51
CA ASN A 216 -17.92 15.08 -12.95
C ASN A 216 -18.94 14.01 -13.33
N PHE A 217 -19.24 13.08 -12.43
CA PHE A 217 -20.14 11.94 -12.62
C PHE A 217 -21.39 12.03 -11.72
N GLY A 218 -21.68 13.23 -11.19
CA GLY A 218 -22.85 13.46 -10.32
C GLY A 218 -22.69 12.89 -8.91
N LYS A 219 -21.43 12.65 -8.45
CA LYS A 219 -21.12 12.13 -7.12
C LYS A 219 -20.50 13.17 -6.23
N THR A 220 -20.77 13.08 -4.94
CA THR A 220 -20.11 13.88 -3.91
C THR A 220 -19.12 13.02 -3.13
N GLU A 221 -18.20 13.65 -2.40
CA GLU A 221 -17.24 12.93 -1.56
C GLU A 221 -17.96 12.13 -0.45
N SER A 222 -19.12 12.61 0.01
CA SER A 222 -19.94 11.92 1.02
C SER A 222 -20.64 10.65 0.49
N ASP A 223 -20.78 10.49 -0.82
CA ASP A 223 -21.34 9.29 -1.42
C ASP A 223 -20.30 8.14 -1.46
N GLN A 224 -19.01 8.48 -1.35
CA GLN A 224 -17.92 7.52 -1.39
C GLN A 224 -17.92 6.64 -0.14
N ILE A 225 -17.71 5.34 -0.34
CA ILE A 225 -17.55 4.40 0.77
C ILE A 225 -16.17 4.59 1.42
N ASP A 226 -16.13 4.69 2.73
CA ASP A 226 -14.88 4.76 3.49
C ASP A 226 -14.22 3.38 3.55
N LEU A 227 -13.12 3.23 2.83
CA LEU A 227 -12.37 1.97 2.76
C LEU A 227 -11.81 1.50 4.11
N ARG A 228 -11.68 2.39 5.10
CA ARG A 228 -11.17 2.05 6.45
C ARG A 228 -12.15 1.18 7.25
N GLY A 229 -13.42 1.17 6.87
CA GLY A 229 -14.47 0.37 7.52
C GLY A 229 -14.45 -1.12 7.16
N PHE A 230 -13.63 -1.54 6.19
CA PHE A 230 -13.59 -2.92 5.72
C PHE A 230 -12.59 -3.78 6.49
N ASP A 231 -12.86 -5.10 6.52
CA ASP A 231 -11.98 -6.10 7.11
C ASP A 231 -10.86 -6.49 6.10
N TRP A 232 -9.83 -5.67 6.04
CA TRP A 232 -8.71 -5.88 5.15
C TRP A 232 -7.77 -6.98 5.64
N GLN A 233 -7.44 -7.92 4.76
CA GLN A 233 -6.56 -9.05 5.01
C GLN A 233 -5.33 -8.99 4.10
N LYS A 234 -4.19 -9.49 4.59
CA LYS A 234 -3.00 -9.70 3.76
C LYS A 234 -3.23 -10.90 2.83
N PHE A 235 -2.70 -10.83 1.62
CA PHE A 235 -2.55 -12.03 0.81
C PHE A 235 -1.59 -12.99 1.51
N GLU A 236 -1.92 -14.28 1.47
CA GLU A 236 -1.01 -15.29 1.99
C GLU A 236 0.22 -15.37 1.06
N SER A 237 1.41 -15.26 1.61
CA SER A 237 2.64 -15.45 0.82
C SER A 237 2.68 -16.88 0.31
N SER A 238 2.93 -17.08 -0.99
CA SER A 238 3.00 -18.40 -1.65
C SER A 238 4.16 -19.29 -1.18
N THR A 239 4.87 -18.91 -0.13
CA THR A 239 5.93 -19.74 0.44
C THR A 239 5.42 -20.86 1.36
N SER A 240 4.12 -21.16 1.37
CA SER A 240 3.62 -22.40 1.97
C SER A 240 3.31 -23.47 0.92
N THR A 241 4.31 -23.86 0.14
CA THR A 241 4.32 -25.21 -0.41
C THR A 241 4.33 -26.16 0.80
N THR A 242 3.23 -26.85 0.99
CA THR A 242 3.04 -27.87 2.01
C THR A 242 4.04 -29.01 1.77
N ILE A 243 5.28 -28.81 2.18
CA ILE A 243 6.13 -29.91 2.61
C ILE A 243 5.74 -30.07 4.08
N SER A 244 5.12 -31.20 4.42
CA SER A 244 4.88 -31.67 5.76
C SER A 244 6.21 -31.64 6.56
N GLY A 245 6.45 -30.57 7.28
CA GLY A 245 7.62 -30.36 8.10
C GLY A 245 7.49 -29.01 8.77
N GLU A 246 7.41 -28.98 10.06
CA GLU A 246 7.46 -27.90 11.04
C GLU A 246 7.29 -26.48 10.50
N LYS A 247 6.23 -25.80 10.92
CA LYS A 247 5.97 -24.37 10.69
C LYS A 247 7.21 -23.57 11.10
N GLN A 248 8.01 -23.11 10.15
CA GLN A 248 9.18 -22.30 10.44
C GLN A 248 8.71 -21.03 11.16
N LYS A 249 9.03 -20.91 12.43
CA LYS A 249 8.70 -19.76 13.27
C LYS A 249 9.32 -18.52 12.66
N ALA A 250 8.51 -17.50 12.40
CA ALA A 250 8.99 -16.23 11.86
C ALA A 250 10.03 -15.61 12.81
N PRO A 251 11.24 -15.31 12.35
CA PRO A 251 12.31 -14.80 13.21
C PRO A 251 12.05 -13.37 13.71
N TRP A 252 11.09 -12.64 13.10
CA TRP A 252 10.68 -11.30 13.48
C TRP A 252 9.18 -11.17 13.64
N ASN A 253 8.71 -10.24 14.50
CA ASN A 253 7.30 -9.97 14.74
C ASN A 253 7.09 -8.61 15.43
N ALA A 254 5.84 -8.18 15.58
CA ALA A 254 5.48 -6.89 16.18
C ALA A 254 6.00 -6.70 17.63
N SER A 255 6.10 -7.75 18.43
CA SER A 255 6.64 -7.67 19.80
C SER A 255 8.14 -7.33 19.78
N LYS A 256 8.91 -7.99 18.92
CA LYS A 256 10.35 -7.74 18.74
C LYS A 256 10.59 -6.34 18.17
N SER A 257 9.72 -5.89 17.23
CA SER A 257 9.71 -4.53 16.68
C SER A 257 9.55 -3.48 17.79
N ALA A 258 8.58 -3.63 18.69
CA ALA A 258 8.35 -2.70 19.80
C ALA A 258 9.53 -2.66 20.80
N LYS A 259 10.17 -3.81 21.05
CA LYS A 259 11.37 -3.89 21.89
C LYS A 259 12.55 -3.15 21.25
N LEU A 260 12.77 -3.33 19.95
CA LEU A 260 13.81 -2.64 19.20
C LEU A 260 13.57 -1.12 19.20
N GLU A 261 12.34 -0.68 18.97
CA GLU A 261 11.99 0.75 18.99
C GLU A 261 12.31 1.39 20.35
N SER A 262 11.95 0.71 21.45
CA SER A 262 12.26 1.16 22.81
C SER A 262 13.78 1.25 23.05
N PHE A 263 14.53 0.25 22.59
CA PHE A 263 15.99 0.24 22.68
C PHE A 263 16.61 1.39 21.88
N ILE A 264 16.22 1.57 20.61
CA ILE A 264 16.76 2.61 19.71
C ILE A 264 16.59 3.99 20.30
N LYS A 265 15.45 4.28 20.93
CA LYS A 265 15.20 5.56 21.59
C LYS A 265 16.24 5.85 22.68
N GLY A 266 16.41 4.95 23.63
CA GLY A 266 17.36 5.13 24.71
C GLY A 266 18.84 5.08 24.26
N TRP A 267 19.14 4.23 23.27
CA TRP A 267 20.47 4.13 22.68
C TRP A 267 20.87 5.43 21.95
N GLY A 268 19.98 5.99 21.13
CA GLY A 268 20.22 7.25 20.43
C GLY A 268 20.46 8.42 21.38
N GLU A 269 19.71 8.50 22.48
CA GLU A 269 19.90 9.52 23.53
C GLU A 269 21.31 9.42 24.15
N ARG A 270 21.78 8.20 24.47
CA ARG A 270 23.15 7.99 25.05
C ARG A 270 24.27 8.38 24.10
N LEU A 271 24.06 8.22 22.78
CA LEU A 271 25.07 8.62 21.78
C LEU A 271 25.00 10.11 21.39
N GLY A 272 24.12 10.89 21.99
CA GLY A 272 23.86 12.28 21.56
C GLY A 272 23.21 12.38 20.18
N GLN A 273 22.61 11.31 19.70
CA GLN A 273 21.88 11.18 18.44
C GLN A 273 20.39 10.89 18.71
N PRO A 274 19.66 11.77 19.40
CA PRO A 274 18.26 11.55 19.73
C PRO A 274 17.37 11.61 18.48
N ASN A 275 16.08 11.31 18.69
CA ASN A 275 15.02 11.49 17.70
C ASN A 275 15.06 10.50 16.52
N TYR A 276 15.58 9.29 16.72
CA TYR A 276 15.37 8.22 15.77
C TYR A 276 13.88 7.93 15.60
N LYS A 277 13.41 7.97 14.37
CA LYS A 277 12.05 7.62 13.99
C LYS A 277 12.07 6.40 13.07
N LYS A 278 11.07 5.56 13.20
CA LYS A 278 10.86 4.42 12.30
C LYS A 278 10.64 4.91 10.87
N GLY A 279 11.27 4.26 9.91
CA GLY A 279 11.28 4.68 8.52
C GLY A 279 12.44 5.61 8.17
N ILE A 280 12.41 6.15 6.95
CA ILE A 280 13.38 7.12 6.44
C ILE A 280 12.60 8.38 6.03
N SER A 281 12.90 9.50 6.66
CA SER A 281 12.30 10.79 6.34
C SER A 281 12.95 11.35 5.06
N GLY A 282 12.16 11.91 4.15
CA GLY A 282 12.65 12.50 2.89
C GLY A 282 12.41 11.66 1.64
N GLY A 283 11.76 10.53 1.76
CA GLY A 283 11.33 9.65 0.68
C GLY A 283 11.49 8.18 1.04
N ASP A 284 10.57 7.37 0.58
CA ASP A 284 10.70 5.92 0.67
C ASP A 284 11.80 5.46 -0.26
N VAL A 285 12.88 4.99 0.35
CA VAL A 285 13.92 4.28 -0.40
C VAL A 285 13.47 2.83 -0.51
N GLY A 286 13.02 2.43 -1.70
CA GLY A 286 12.71 1.04 -2.01
C GLY A 286 13.95 0.14 -1.84
N ALA A 287 13.73 -1.15 -1.59
CA ALA A 287 14.83 -2.11 -1.46
C ALA A 287 15.73 -2.13 -2.72
N ASP A 288 15.17 -1.81 -3.88
CA ASP A 288 15.89 -1.67 -5.16
C ASP A 288 16.90 -0.52 -5.21
N ASN A 289 16.82 0.42 -4.29
CA ASN A 289 17.70 1.58 -4.21
C ASN A 289 18.74 1.46 -3.09
N LEU A 290 19.00 0.25 -2.61
CA LEU A 290 20.01 -0.05 -1.60
C LEU A 290 21.29 -0.59 -2.28
N TYR A 291 22.42 0.00 -1.94
CA TYR A 291 23.73 -0.33 -2.49
C TYR A 291 24.73 -0.55 -1.36
N THR A 292 25.71 -1.39 -1.60
CA THR A 292 26.84 -1.56 -0.67
C THR A 292 27.72 -0.30 -0.66
N PHE A 293 28.27 0.02 0.51
CA PHE A 293 29.27 1.08 0.70
C PHE A 293 30.55 0.48 1.28
N GLY A 294 31.69 0.68 0.59
CA GLY A 294 32.97 0.13 0.99
C GLY A 294 34.09 0.63 0.08
N ASP A 295 35.27 0.01 0.17
CA ASP A 295 36.49 0.38 -0.57
C ASP A 295 36.46 -0.02 -2.06
N GLY A 296 35.41 -0.74 -2.49
CA GLY A 296 35.18 -1.17 -3.87
C GLY A 296 34.03 -0.41 -4.56
N PRO A 297 33.71 -0.77 -5.82
CA PRO A 297 32.51 -0.25 -6.49
C PRO A 297 31.27 -0.61 -5.68
N SER A 298 30.34 0.35 -5.57
CA SER A 298 29.05 0.09 -4.93
C SER A 298 28.22 -0.87 -5.77
N GLU A 299 27.74 -1.94 -5.16
CA GLU A 299 26.91 -2.95 -5.79
C GLU A 299 25.46 -2.86 -5.26
N LYS A 300 24.49 -3.09 -6.14
CA LYS A 300 23.09 -3.19 -5.73
C LYS A 300 22.92 -4.36 -4.77
N MET A 301 22.27 -4.11 -3.64
CA MET A 301 22.01 -5.16 -2.65
C MET A 301 20.84 -6.04 -3.10
N ASN A 302 20.97 -7.34 -2.94
CA ASN A 302 19.85 -8.27 -3.01
C ASN A 302 19.09 -8.20 -1.67
N ALA A 303 18.13 -7.27 -1.57
CA ALA A 303 17.39 -6.97 -0.35
C ALA A 303 15.90 -6.85 -0.61
N GLU A 304 15.09 -7.14 0.40
CA GLU A 304 13.65 -6.92 0.44
C GLU A 304 13.21 -6.44 1.83
N TYR A 305 12.08 -5.74 1.92
CA TYR A 305 11.46 -5.39 3.19
C TYR A 305 10.44 -6.46 3.59
N THR A 306 10.41 -6.84 4.87
CA THR A 306 9.53 -7.89 5.39
C THR A 306 9.18 -7.66 6.86
N ASP A 307 7.93 -7.90 7.25
CA ASP A 307 7.48 -7.79 8.65
C ASP A 307 7.83 -9.03 9.50
N THR A 308 8.25 -10.11 8.87
CA THR A 308 8.45 -11.41 9.51
C THR A 308 9.89 -11.89 9.52
N GLY A 309 10.75 -11.30 8.71
CA GLY A 309 12.11 -11.78 8.47
C GLY A 309 12.16 -13.05 7.61
N LEU A 310 11.03 -13.45 7.03
CA LEU A 310 10.94 -14.49 6.00
C LEU A 310 10.94 -13.83 4.62
N GLY A 311 11.50 -14.50 3.60
CA GLY A 311 11.59 -13.98 2.24
C GLY A 311 12.63 -14.69 1.41
N ASN A 312 12.86 -14.21 0.18
CA ASN A 312 13.73 -14.83 -0.81
C ASN A 312 15.04 -14.05 -1.04
N ALA A 313 15.11 -12.78 -0.64
CA ALA A 313 16.30 -11.98 -0.79
C ALA A 313 17.40 -12.38 0.22
N LYS A 314 18.64 -12.11 -0.15
CA LYS A 314 19.78 -12.33 0.75
C LYS A 314 19.67 -11.53 2.05
N TYR A 315 19.15 -10.30 1.97
CA TYR A 315 18.96 -9.42 3.12
C TYR A 315 17.47 -9.07 3.27
N ARG A 316 16.83 -9.61 4.28
CA ARG A 316 15.42 -9.36 4.61
C ARG A 316 15.35 -8.29 5.68
N ILE A 317 15.06 -7.06 5.26
CA ILE A 317 15.05 -5.88 6.14
C ILE A 317 13.72 -5.86 6.90
N VAL A 318 13.80 -6.00 8.21
CA VAL A 318 12.63 -6.04 9.10
C VAL A 318 12.32 -4.68 9.73
N GLU A 319 13.34 -3.82 9.88
CA GLU A 319 13.20 -2.49 10.47
C GLU A 319 14.19 -1.50 9.88
N ARG A 320 13.84 -0.23 9.96
CA ARG A 320 14.70 0.90 9.61
C ARG A 320 14.41 2.10 10.50
N TYR A 321 15.45 2.82 10.91
CA TYR A 321 15.35 4.01 11.73
C TYR A 321 16.27 5.11 11.23
N SER A 322 15.84 6.37 11.33
CA SER A 322 16.63 7.52 10.91
C SER A 322 16.40 8.72 11.84
N ASN A 323 17.45 9.51 12.07
CA ASN A 323 17.40 10.75 12.86
C ASN A 323 17.43 12.01 11.98
N TRP A 324 16.56 12.10 10.99
CA TRP A 324 16.48 13.18 10.00
C TRP A 324 16.46 14.60 10.59
N ASP A 325 15.99 14.76 11.80
CA ASP A 325 15.97 16.07 12.48
C ASP A 325 17.40 16.62 12.73
N LYS A 326 18.45 15.83 12.47
CA LYS A 326 19.88 16.16 12.65
C LYS A 326 20.61 16.53 11.36
N TYR A 327 19.86 16.81 10.27
CA TYR A 327 20.53 17.24 9.04
C TYR A 327 21.55 18.37 9.29
N PRO A 328 22.79 18.30 8.73
CA PRO A 328 23.27 17.31 7.75
C PRO A 328 23.80 16.00 8.35
N ASP A 329 23.92 15.86 9.67
CA ASP A 329 24.48 14.68 10.36
C ASP A 329 23.41 13.59 10.54
N VAL A 330 22.82 13.14 9.45
CA VAL A 330 21.79 12.12 9.46
C VAL A 330 22.40 10.73 9.49
N HIS A 331 21.92 9.91 10.41
CA HIS A 331 22.25 8.50 10.47
C HIS A 331 21.01 7.66 10.20
N SER A 332 21.12 6.67 9.30
CA SER A 332 20.07 5.71 9.02
C SER A 332 20.56 4.29 9.26
N TYR A 333 19.78 3.50 10.01
CA TYR A 333 20.07 2.12 10.32
C TYR A 333 19.02 1.19 9.73
N PHE A 334 19.48 0.10 9.13
CA PHE A 334 18.66 -0.93 8.51
C PHE A 334 18.95 -2.27 9.20
N PHE A 335 17.92 -2.90 9.71
CA PHE A 335 17.96 -4.14 10.47
C PHE A 335 17.54 -5.28 9.56
N ALA A 336 18.46 -6.12 9.19
CA ALA A 336 18.22 -7.21 8.23
C ALA A 336 18.51 -8.58 8.84
N ILE A 337 17.75 -9.58 8.40
CA ILE A 337 18.00 -10.99 8.64
C ILE A 337 18.46 -11.61 7.32
N THR A 338 19.61 -12.25 7.30
CA THR A 338 20.15 -12.86 6.08
C THR A 338 19.36 -14.10 5.68
N ASP A 339 19.56 -14.60 4.45
CA ASP A 339 19.02 -15.87 3.97
C ASP A 339 19.48 -17.07 4.82
N THR A 340 20.61 -16.94 5.54
CA THR A 340 21.09 -17.94 6.51
C THR A 340 20.52 -17.75 7.92
N GLY A 341 19.69 -16.72 8.15
CA GLY A 341 19.06 -16.42 9.45
C GLY A 341 19.90 -15.54 10.37
N GLU A 342 21.04 -15.02 9.91
CA GLU A 342 21.91 -14.16 10.71
C GLU A 342 21.36 -12.74 10.81
N ALA A 343 21.40 -12.14 11.99
CA ALA A 343 21.06 -10.75 12.23
C ALA A 343 22.21 -9.83 11.80
N ILE A 344 21.94 -8.82 11.00
CA ILE A 344 22.91 -7.81 10.57
C ILE A 344 22.29 -6.42 10.62
N VAL A 345 23.01 -5.43 11.15
CA VAL A 345 22.60 -4.03 11.12
C VAL A 345 23.49 -3.28 10.15
N PHE A 346 22.89 -2.65 9.16
CA PHE A 346 23.58 -1.74 8.26
C PHE A 346 23.39 -0.29 8.70
N HIS A 347 24.40 0.53 8.43
CA HIS A 347 24.43 1.96 8.66
C HIS A 347 24.65 2.70 7.35
N SER A 348 23.88 3.77 7.13
CA SER A 348 24.11 4.75 6.07
C SER A 348 24.32 6.13 6.69
N PRO A 349 25.50 6.73 6.48
CA PRO A 349 25.76 8.12 6.87
C PRO A 349 25.40 9.12 5.76
N THR A 350 24.75 8.67 4.68
CA THR A 350 24.50 9.47 3.48
C THR A 350 23.03 9.83 3.33
N THR A 351 22.78 11.00 2.72
CA THR A 351 21.43 11.53 2.43
C THR A 351 21.21 11.76 0.94
N ASN A 352 21.78 10.90 0.10
CA ASN A 352 21.77 11.06 -1.36
C ASN A 352 20.42 10.69 -1.97
N GLY A 353 19.37 11.44 -1.68
CA GLY A 353 17.99 11.37 -2.12
C GLY A 353 17.61 10.21 -3.07
N GLY A 354 16.78 9.28 -2.60
CA GLY A 354 16.28 8.14 -3.38
C GLY A 354 17.19 6.92 -3.47
N VAL A 355 18.48 7.04 -3.11
CA VAL A 355 19.44 5.93 -3.07
C VAL A 355 20.16 5.92 -1.72
N MET A 356 20.34 4.75 -1.11
CA MET A 356 21.07 4.58 0.16
C MET A 356 22.27 3.67 -0.02
N TYR A 357 23.42 4.13 0.47
CA TYR A 357 24.66 3.36 0.50
C TYR A 357 24.88 2.80 1.90
N LEU A 358 24.90 1.49 2.04
CA LEU A 358 24.87 0.77 3.30
C LEU A 358 26.19 0.03 3.55
N LYS A 359 26.72 0.16 4.76
CA LYS A 359 27.79 -0.70 5.27
C LYS A 359 27.35 -1.35 6.58
N PRO A 360 27.86 -2.54 6.93
CA PRO A 360 27.65 -3.10 8.25
C PRO A 360 28.03 -2.06 9.32
N THR A 361 27.21 -1.92 10.36
CA THR A 361 27.51 -0.98 11.44
C THR A 361 28.73 -1.42 12.23
N GLU A 362 29.55 -0.47 12.64
CA GLU A 362 30.67 -0.67 13.58
C GLU A 362 30.18 -0.61 15.05
N ASN A 363 28.97 -0.20 15.29
CA ASN A 363 28.42 -0.10 16.63
C ASN A 363 27.96 -1.49 17.12
N THR A 364 28.73 -2.02 18.06
CA THR A 364 28.52 -3.36 18.60
C THR A 364 27.27 -3.48 19.48
N GLU A 365 26.83 -2.37 20.13
CA GLU A 365 25.67 -2.38 21.03
C GLU A 365 24.38 -2.60 20.25
N ILE A 366 24.15 -1.85 19.16
CA ILE A 366 22.96 -2.00 18.32
C ILE A 366 22.94 -3.34 17.60
N GLN A 367 24.11 -3.80 17.15
CA GLN A 367 24.26 -5.12 16.51
C GLN A 367 23.94 -6.26 17.49
N ALA A 368 24.43 -6.19 18.72
CA ALA A 368 24.18 -7.21 19.75
C ALA A 368 22.70 -7.25 20.17
N GLU A 369 22.08 -6.10 20.35
CA GLU A 369 20.65 -6.06 20.70
C GLU A 369 19.77 -6.60 19.60
N PHE A 370 20.02 -6.24 18.34
CA PHE A 370 19.25 -6.79 17.24
C PHE A 370 19.41 -8.30 17.12
N LYS A 371 20.64 -8.80 17.25
CA LYS A 371 20.92 -10.23 17.26
C LYS A 371 20.15 -10.93 18.39
N ARG A 372 20.21 -10.39 19.60
CA ARG A 372 19.48 -10.93 20.77
C ARG A 372 17.97 -11.03 20.49
N LEU A 373 17.38 -9.98 19.88
CA LEU A 373 15.96 -9.97 19.55
C LEU A 373 15.61 -10.99 18.47
N VAL A 374 16.46 -11.19 17.44
CA VAL A 374 16.23 -12.21 16.41
C VAL A 374 16.27 -13.62 17.02
N GLU A 375 17.22 -13.89 17.93
CA GLU A 375 17.41 -15.18 18.60
C GLU A 375 16.39 -15.43 19.74
N GLU A 376 15.65 -14.42 20.18
CA GLU A 376 14.62 -14.54 21.22
C GLU A 376 13.46 -15.44 20.73
N GLU A 377 13.06 -16.45 21.49
CA GLU A 377 12.00 -17.39 21.18
C GLU A 377 10.56 -16.79 21.27
#